data_1a5b260d7500e199a2a4c6d106165085
#
_entry.id   1a5b260d7500e199a2a4c6d106165085
#
_cell.length_a   1.000
_cell.length_b   1.000
_cell.length_c   1.000
_cell.angle_alpha   90.00
_cell.angle_beta   90.00
_cell.angle_gamma   90.00
#
_symmetry.space_group_name_H-M   'P 1'
#
loop_
_entity.id
_entity.type
_entity.pdbx_description
1 polymer ?
#
loop_
_entity_poly.entity_id
_entity_poly.type
_entity_poly.pdbx_seq_one_letter_code
_entity_poly.pdbx_strand_id
1 'polypeptide(L)'
;MLAAISRALEERDQTPGHGARVAALAEPIAYRLGWDARRIGLLRFGAPLHDIGKVSVRREVLLKAGPLTLEELAEIRVHPRAGAHLVLPLRGAREALPYVLFHHEWWNGGGYPIGLRGCAIPVEARLLGIADAFDAMTSARPYRHALTPERALGEVDACAGTQFDPELAALFCETWSTQPIAAAS
;
A
#
# COMPACT_ATOMS: atom_id res chain seq x y z
N MET A 1 12.77 -1.47 -16.36
CA MET A 1 13.68 -1.77 -15.24
C MET A 1 12.93 -1.77 -13.90
N LEU A 2 12.38 -0.65 -13.40
CA LEU A 2 11.68 -0.61 -12.09
C LEU A 2 10.56 -1.65 -11.96
N ALA A 3 9.69 -1.79 -12.96
CA ALA A 3 8.62 -2.79 -12.94
C ALA A 3 9.12 -4.24 -12.89
N ALA A 4 10.30 -4.52 -13.42
CA ALA A 4 10.91 -5.86 -13.31
C ALA A 4 11.45 -6.11 -11.91
N ILE A 5 12.05 -5.09 -11.27
CA ILE A 5 12.51 -5.15 -9.88
C ILE A 5 11.32 -5.36 -8.95
N SER A 6 10.23 -4.58 -9.13
CA SER A 6 9.02 -4.72 -8.32
C SER A 6 8.45 -6.15 -8.41
N ARG A 7 8.30 -6.71 -9.60
CA ARG A 7 7.83 -8.10 -9.75
C ARG A 7 8.75 -9.12 -9.08
N ALA A 8 10.07 -8.98 -9.24
CA ALA A 8 11.02 -9.88 -8.59
C ALA A 8 10.95 -9.79 -7.04
N LEU A 9 10.64 -8.60 -6.50
CA LEU A 9 10.41 -8.43 -5.06
C LEU A 9 9.10 -9.09 -4.62
N GLU A 10 8.01 -8.92 -5.36
CA GLU A 10 6.73 -9.58 -5.07
C GLU A 10 6.89 -11.11 -5.07
N GLU A 11 7.65 -11.68 -6.02
CA GLU A 11 7.98 -13.11 -6.01
C GLU A 11 8.80 -13.51 -4.78
N ARG A 12 9.78 -12.69 -4.40
CA ARG A 12 10.61 -12.91 -3.21
C ARG A 12 9.79 -12.87 -1.92
N ASP A 13 8.83 -11.96 -1.83
CA ASP A 13 7.95 -11.74 -0.67
C ASP A 13 6.71 -12.65 -0.70
N GLN A 14 6.58 -13.51 -1.71
CA GLN A 14 5.43 -14.40 -1.93
C GLN A 14 4.09 -13.65 -2.05
N THR A 15 4.12 -12.49 -2.70
CA THR A 15 2.94 -11.64 -2.97
C THR A 15 2.77 -11.31 -4.45
N PRO A 16 2.76 -12.30 -5.37
CA PRO A 16 2.74 -12.04 -6.80
C PRO A 16 1.49 -11.23 -7.18
N GLY A 17 1.69 -10.18 -8.00
CA GLY A 17 0.63 -9.31 -8.50
C GLY A 17 0.05 -8.34 -7.46
N HIS A 18 0.60 -8.26 -6.26
CA HIS A 18 0.14 -7.38 -5.18
C HIS A 18 0.01 -5.92 -5.62
N GLY A 19 1.06 -5.34 -6.18
CA GLY A 19 1.03 -3.94 -6.59
C GLY A 19 -0.01 -3.63 -7.67
N ALA A 20 -0.28 -4.59 -8.57
CA ALA A 20 -1.34 -4.46 -9.57
C ALA A 20 -2.74 -4.52 -8.93
N ARG A 21 -2.97 -5.43 -7.96
CA ARG A 21 -4.23 -5.50 -7.22
C ARG A 21 -4.46 -4.23 -6.39
N VAL A 22 -3.44 -3.73 -5.70
CA VAL A 22 -3.52 -2.47 -4.94
C VAL A 22 -3.89 -1.30 -5.86
N ALA A 23 -3.28 -1.20 -7.05
CA ALA A 23 -3.67 -0.20 -8.04
C ALA A 23 -5.13 -0.34 -8.48
N ALA A 24 -5.58 -1.56 -8.78
CA ALA A 24 -6.96 -1.84 -9.19
C ALA A 24 -7.98 -1.53 -8.09
N LEU A 25 -7.63 -1.75 -6.83
CA LEU A 25 -8.48 -1.40 -5.68
C LEU A 25 -8.58 0.11 -5.46
N ALA A 26 -7.50 0.86 -5.67
CA ALA A 26 -7.47 2.31 -5.47
C ALA A 26 -8.09 3.09 -6.64
N GLU A 27 -8.04 2.57 -7.87
CA GLU A 27 -8.42 3.30 -9.08
C GLU A 27 -9.89 3.76 -9.13
N PRO A 28 -10.91 2.95 -8.78
CA PRO A 28 -12.30 3.41 -8.74
C PRO A 28 -12.50 4.58 -7.77
N ILE A 29 -11.82 4.58 -6.64
CA ILE A 29 -11.86 5.67 -5.67
C ILE A 29 -11.21 6.93 -6.25
N ALA A 30 -10.07 6.78 -6.93
CA ALA A 30 -9.38 7.89 -7.59
C ALA A 30 -10.27 8.56 -8.67
N TYR A 31 -11.04 7.78 -9.43
CA TYR A 31 -12.05 8.34 -10.36
C TYR A 31 -13.15 9.10 -9.63
N ARG A 32 -13.66 8.59 -8.52
CA ARG A 32 -14.67 9.29 -7.70
C ARG A 32 -14.13 10.58 -7.07
N LEU A 33 -12.82 10.67 -6.83
CA LEU A 33 -12.12 11.89 -6.39
C LEU A 33 -11.86 12.88 -7.53
N GLY A 34 -12.29 12.58 -8.77
CA GLY A 34 -12.11 13.45 -9.94
C GLY A 34 -10.67 13.48 -10.47
N TRP A 35 -9.86 12.43 -10.23
CA TRP A 35 -8.50 12.38 -10.76
C TRP A 35 -8.52 12.26 -12.29
N ASP A 36 -7.72 13.09 -12.93
CA ASP A 36 -7.54 13.07 -14.38
C ASP A 36 -6.72 11.84 -14.85
N ALA A 37 -6.66 11.65 -16.16
CA ALA A 37 -5.95 10.53 -16.79
C ALA A 37 -4.46 10.50 -16.42
N ARG A 38 -3.83 11.68 -16.19
CA ARG A 38 -2.43 11.77 -15.77
C ARG A 38 -2.26 11.22 -14.35
N ARG A 39 -3.08 11.66 -13.38
CA ARG A 39 -3.03 11.18 -11.99
C ARG A 39 -3.36 9.68 -11.89
N ILE A 40 -4.33 9.19 -12.67
CA ILE A 40 -4.62 7.75 -12.78
C ILE A 40 -3.40 7.00 -13.33
N GLY A 41 -2.74 7.52 -14.37
CA GLY A 41 -1.50 6.94 -14.89
C GLY A 41 -0.39 6.88 -13.84
N LEU A 42 -0.27 7.90 -12.98
CA LEU A 42 0.68 7.92 -11.87
C LEU A 42 0.33 6.91 -10.77
N LEU A 43 -0.94 6.72 -10.46
CA LEU A 43 -1.39 5.66 -9.54
C LEU A 43 -1.00 4.28 -10.06
N ARG A 44 -1.34 3.98 -11.32
CA ARG A 44 -1.00 2.70 -11.96
C ARG A 44 0.51 2.43 -12.03
N PHE A 45 1.31 3.49 -12.11
CA PHE A 45 2.76 3.42 -12.10
C PHE A 45 3.34 3.33 -10.69
N GLY A 46 2.83 4.12 -9.74
CA GLY A 46 3.36 4.26 -8.39
C GLY A 46 2.97 3.11 -7.46
N ALA A 47 1.73 2.62 -7.56
CA ALA A 47 1.26 1.54 -6.70
C ALA A 47 2.14 0.27 -6.78
N PRO A 48 2.55 -0.24 -7.96
CA PRO A 48 3.48 -1.37 -8.02
C PRO A 48 4.87 -1.08 -7.45
N LEU A 49 5.23 0.18 -7.26
CA LEU A 49 6.55 0.58 -6.77
C LEU A 49 6.60 0.87 -5.28
N HIS A 50 5.45 0.91 -4.58
CA HIS A 50 5.40 1.35 -3.18
C HIS A 50 6.37 0.57 -2.28
N ASP A 51 6.50 -0.70 -2.53
CA ASP A 51 7.31 -1.65 -1.78
C ASP A 51 8.73 -1.88 -2.35
N ILE A 52 9.16 -1.11 -3.37
CA ILE A 52 10.45 -1.34 -4.04
C ILE A 52 11.65 -1.29 -3.08
N GLY A 53 11.54 -0.57 -1.99
CA GLY A 53 12.57 -0.47 -0.97
C GLY A 53 12.76 -1.73 -0.12
N LYS A 54 11.85 -2.70 -0.18
CA LYS A 54 12.01 -4.01 0.46
C LYS A 54 13.24 -4.78 -0.04
N VAL A 55 13.85 -4.35 -1.17
CA VAL A 55 15.14 -4.86 -1.61
C VAL A 55 16.23 -4.77 -0.52
N SER A 56 16.13 -3.80 0.39
CA SER A 56 17.07 -3.61 1.50
C SER A 56 16.74 -4.44 2.75
N VAL A 57 15.61 -5.14 2.78
CA VAL A 57 15.19 -5.95 3.92
C VAL A 57 15.63 -7.40 3.72
N ARG A 58 16.12 -8.05 4.77
CA ARG A 58 16.52 -9.46 4.69
C ARG A 58 15.30 -10.35 4.40
N ARG A 59 15.53 -11.36 3.55
CA ARG A 59 14.46 -12.28 3.13
C ARG A 59 13.87 -13.05 4.32
N GLU A 60 14.70 -13.44 5.27
CA GLU A 60 14.30 -14.17 6.48
C GLU A 60 13.34 -13.35 7.35
N VAL A 61 13.51 -12.02 7.37
CA VAL A 61 12.64 -11.10 8.10
C VAL A 61 11.29 -10.95 7.38
N LEU A 62 11.30 -10.81 6.05
CA LEU A 62 10.07 -10.69 5.24
C LEU A 62 9.19 -11.95 5.30
N LEU A 63 9.81 -13.13 5.33
CA LEU A 63 9.11 -14.41 5.32
C LEU A 63 8.93 -15.04 6.72
N LYS A 64 9.21 -14.29 7.77
CA LYS A 64 9.11 -14.82 9.14
C LYS A 64 7.65 -15.15 9.49
N ALA A 65 7.41 -16.38 9.88
CA ALA A 65 6.09 -16.92 10.23
C ALA A 65 5.55 -16.47 11.60
N GLY A 66 6.39 -15.85 12.43
CA GLY A 66 6.05 -15.44 13.79
C GLY A 66 6.12 -13.92 13.99
N PRO A 67 5.91 -13.45 15.22
CA PRO A 67 6.04 -12.04 15.54
C PRO A 67 7.47 -11.54 15.28
N LEU A 68 7.55 -10.33 14.73
CA LEU A 68 8.83 -9.65 14.49
C LEU A 68 9.40 -9.12 15.82
N THR A 69 10.71 -9.17 15.97
CA THR A 69 11.39 -8.43 17.04
C THR A 69 11.36 -6.93 16.75
N LEU A 70 11.73 -6.11 17.71
CA LEU A 70 11.81 -4.65 17.51
C LEU A 70 12.85 -4.29 16.45
N GLU A 71 13.98 -5.01 16.39
CA GLU A 71 15.02 -4.83 15.38
C GLU A 71 14.54 -5.21 13.99
N GLU A 72 13.84 -6.36 13.86
CA GLU A 72 13.26 -6.81 12.59
C GLU A 72 12.18 -5.84 12.10
N LEU A 73 11.36 -5.33 13.02
CA LEU A 73 10.35 -4.32 12.71
C LEU A 73 11.00 -3.00 12.24
N ALA A 74 12.09 -2.59 12.90
CA ALA A 74 12.85 -1.42 12.49
C ALA A 74 13.47 -1.60 11.10
N GLU A 75 13.97 -2.80 10.79
CA GLU A 75 14.50 -3.14 9.47
C GLU A 75 13.44 -3.02 8.37
N ILE A 76 12.23 -3.55 8.61
CA ILE A 76 11.12 -3.42 7.65
C ILE A 76 10.73 -1.95 7.47
N ARG A 77 10.63 -1.17 8.56
CA ARG A 77 10.21 0.24 8.52
C ARG A 77 11.15 1.17 7.73
N VAL A 78 12.33 0.69 7.37
CA VAL A 78 13.26 1.46 6.51
C VAL A 78 12.83 1.47 5.04
N HIS A 79 12.04 0.47 4.57
CA HIS A 79 11.77 0.30 3.14
C HIS A 79 11.16 1.53 2.43
N PRO A 80 10.27 2.36 3.04
CA PRO A 80 9.76 3.54 2.33
C PRO A 80 10.87 4.53 2.01
N ARG A 81 11.81 4.76 2.94
CA ARG A 81 12.97 5.63 2.72
C ARG A 81 13.96 5.02 1.72
N ALA A 82 14.23 3.72 1.83
CA ALA A 82 15.08 3.01 0.88
C ALA A 82 14.50 3.06 -0.55
N GLY A 83 13.18 2.85 -0.68
CA GLY A 83 12.47 2.99 -1.95
C GLY A 83 12.53 4.40 -2.52
N ALA A 84 12.36 5.41 -1.68
CA ALA A 84 12.49 6.81 -2.09
C ALA A 84 13.90 7.10 -2.65
N HIS A 85 14.96 6.60 -2.03
CA HIS A 85 16.33 6.75 -2.53
C HIS A 85 16.54 6.09 -3.90
N LEU A 86 15.84 4.98 -4.20
CA LEU A 86 15.88 4.32 -5.50
C LEU A 86 15.13 5.10 -6.58
N VAL A 87 14.01 5.74 -6.21
CA VAL A 87 13.11 6.42 -7.14
C VAL A 87 13.56 7.86 -7.46
N LEU A 88 14.04 8.60 -6.47
CA LEU A 88 14.40 10.02 -6.58
C LEU A 88 15.39 10.36 -7.72
N PRO A 89 16.46 9.57 -7.98
CA PRO A 89 17.38 9.87 -9.06
C PRO A 89 16.78 9.72 -10.46
N LEU A 90 15.66 9.01 -10.58
CA LEU A 90 15.05 8.64 -11.85
C LEU A 90 14.00 9.68 -12.25
N ARG A 91 14.31 10.54 -13.22
CA ARG A 91 13.45 11.69 -13.62
C ARG A 91 12.00 11.30 -13.85
N GLY A 92 11.72 10.18 -14.53
CA GLY A 92 10.36 9.71 -14.81
C GLY A 92 9.65 9.03 -13.63
N ALA A 93 10.33 8.77 -12.51
CA ALA A 93 9.78 8.07 -11.37
C ALA A 93 9.54 8.95 -10.13
N ARG A 94 10.00 10.21 -10.15
CA ARG A 94 9.84 11.13 -9.00
C ARG A 94 8.39 11.36 -8.60
N GLU A 95 7.47 11.34 -9.55
CA GLU A 95 6.04 11.53 -9.30
C GLU A 95 5.41 10.33 -8.56
N ALA A 96 6.09 9.17 -8.53
CA ALA A 96 5.68 8.03 -7.71
C ALA A 96 6.09 8.17 -6.23
N LEU A 97 6.89 9.18 -5.87
CA LEU A 97 7.41 9.35 -4.52
C LEU A 97 6.33 9.35 -3.42
N PRO A 98 5.16 9.99 -3.58
CA PRO A 98 4.09 9.93 -2.60
C PRO A 98 3.67 8.49 -2.26
N TYR A 99 3.53 7.65 -3.27
CA TYR A 99 3.16 6.23 -3.09
C TYR A 99 4.25 5.43 -2.37
N VAL A 100 5.53 5.71 -2.68
CA VAL A 100 6.67 4.95 -2.15
C VAL A 100 7.03 5.38 -0.73
N LEU A 101 7.05 6.68 -0.46
CA LEU A 101 7.58 7.20 0.82
C LEU A 101 6.54 7.24 1.92
N PHE A 102 5.24 7.48 1.60
CA PHE A 102 4.26 7.85 2.61
C PHE A 102 3.11 6.86 2.78
N HIS A 103 3.09 5.72 2.07
CA HIS A 103 1.97 4.76 2.14
C HIS A 103 1.78 4.10 3.51
N HIS A 104 2.75 4.18 4.40
CA HIS A 104 2.67 3.73 5.79
C HIS A 104 2.48 4.86 6.80
N GLU A 105 2.25 6.10 6.35
CA GLU A 105 1.82 7.16 7.26
C GLU A 105 0.37 6.92 7.70
N TRP A 106 0.08 7.18 8.95
CA TRP A 106 -1.25 7.02 9.54
C TRP A 106 -1.92 8.36 9.76
N TRP A 107 -3.22 8.43 9.55
CA TRP A 107 -3.99 9.66 9.69
C TRP A 107 -3.75 10.38 11.02
N ASN A 108 -3.63 9.64 12.11
CA ASN A 108 -3.38 10.18 13.45
C ASN A 108 -1.90 10.51 13.74
N GLY A 109 -0.97 10.31 12.80
CA GLY A 109 0.46 10.54 12.97
C GLY A 109 1.23 9.39 13.62
N GLY A 110 0.58 8.26 13.90
CA GLY A 110 1.22 7.06 14.47
C GLY A 110 1.97 6.21 13.45
N GLY A 111 1.96 6.60 12.17
CA GLY A 111 2.62 5.89 11.08
C GLY A 111 4.11 6.17 10.97
N TYR A 112 4.69 5.78 9.84
CA TYR A 112 6.11 5.98 9.52
C TYR A 112 6.27 6.24 8.01
N PRO A 113 7.39 6.77 7.53
CA PRO A 113 8.68 6.99 8.20
C PRO A 113 8.85 8.38 8.84
N ILE A 114 7.89 9.31 8.70
CA ILE A 114 8.01 10.70 9.16
C ILE A 114 7.07 11.00 10.32
N GLY A 115 5.90 10.35 10.36
CA GLY A 115 4.83 10.64 11.32
C GLY A 115 3.98 11.83 10.89
N LEU A 116 3.71 11.96 9.58
CA LEU A 116 2.80 12.95 9.05
C LEU A 116 1.39 12.71 9.57
N ARG A 117 0.58 13.79 9.70
CA ARG A 117 -0.77 13.70 10.23
C ARG A 117 -1.80 14.35 9.32
N GLY A 118 -2.96 13.71 9.18
CA GLY A 118 -4.09 14.27 8.46
C GLY A 118 -3.76 14.63 7.03
N CYS A 119 -4.18 15.81 6.59
CA CYS A 119 -3.95 16.31 5.23
C CYS A 119 -2.48 16.66 4.90
N ALA A 120 -1.55 16.60 5.88
CA ALA A 120 -0.13 16.68 5.59
C ALA A 120 0.38 15.43 4.85
N ILE A 121 -0.33 14.30 4.95
CA ILE A 121 -0.08 13.10 4.17
C ILE A 121 -0.64 13.32 2.75
N PRO A 122 0.15 13.13 1.68
CA PRO A 122 -0.36 13.22 0.30
C PRO A 122 -1.57 12.30 0.10
N VAL A 123 -2.59 12.78 -0.62
CA VAL A 123 -3.82 12.01 -0.84
C VAL A 123 -3.57 10.70 -1.58
N GLU A 124 -2.55 10.66 -2.44
CA GLU A 124 -2.05 9.48 -3.13
C GLU A 124 -1.64 8.38 -2.15
N ALA A 125 -0.91 8.76 -1.11
CA ALA A 125 -0.43 7.83 -0.08
C ALA A 125 -1.57 7.38 0.84
N ARG A 126 -2.48 8.30 1.22
CA ARG A 126 -3.65 7.97 2.04
C ARG A 126 -4.55 6.95 1.36
N LEU A 127 -4.82 7.14 0.05
CA LEU A 127 -5.61 6.20 -0.74
C LEU A 127 -4.90 4.86 -0.90
N LEU A 128 -3.61 4.89 -1.23
CA LEU A 128 -2.82 3.67 -1.41
C LEU A 128 -2.76 2.84 -0.12
N GLY A 129 -2.56 3.47 1.04
CA GLY A 129 -2.49 2.79 2.33
C GLY A 129 -3.76 2.00 2.68
N ILE A 130 -4.94 2.50 2.29
CA ILE A 130 -6.21 1.76 2.44
C ILE A 130 -6.23 0.54 1.51
N ALA A 131 -5.91 0.74 0.23
CA ALA A 131 -5.93 -0.32 -0.77
C ALA A 131 -4.91 -1.43 -0.47
N ASP A 132 -3.70 -1.05 -0.02
CA ASP A 132 -2.65 -1.97 0.41
C ASP A 132 -3.09 -2.81 1.61
N ALA A 133 -3.62 -2.17 2.66
CA ALA A 133 -4.12 -2.87 3.83
C ALA A 133 -5.27 -3.83 3.48
N PHE A 134 -6.18 -3.41 2.60
CA PHE A 134 -7.28 -4.25 2.14
C PHE A 134 -6.78 -5.47 1.34
N ASP A 135 -5.87 -5.28 0.36
CA ASP A 135 -5.26 -6.40 -0.37
C ASP A 135 -4.52 -7.34 0.58
N ALA A 136 -3.76 -6.79 1.52
CA ALA A 136 -3.05 -7.60 2.52
C ALA A 136 -4.00 -8.42 3.41
N MET A 137 -5.19 -7.93 3.72
CA MET A 137 -6.20 -8.65 4.50
C MET A 137 -6.92 -9.73 3.69
N THR A 138 -7.20 -9.48 2.42
CA THR A 138 -7.98 -10.36 1.54
C THR A 138 -7.15 -11.34 0.73
N SER A 139 -5.82 -11.18 0.71
CA SER A 139 -4.89 -12.12 0.08
C SER A 139 -4.43 -13.21 1.04
N ALA A 140 -4.45 -14.48 0.59
CA ALA A 140 -3.89 -15.58 1.37
C ALA A 140 -2.37 -15.43 1.49
N ARG A 141 -1.83 -15.71 2.68
CA ARG A 141 -0.39 -15.78 2.93
C ARG A 141 -0.05 -17.11 3.57
N PRO A 142 1.18 -17.62 3.45
CA PRO A 142 1.53 -18.96 3.95
C PRO A 142 1.16 -19.21 5.42
N TYR A 143 1.02 -18.15 6.22
CA TYR A 143 0.80 -18.22 7.66
C TYR A 143 -0.50 -17.56 8.12
N ARG A 144 -1.34 -17.07 7.18
CA ARG A 144 -2.58 -16.37 7.52
C ARG A 144 -3.65 -16.60 6.47
N HIS A 145 -4.80 -17.10 6.90
CA HIS A 145 -5.99 -17.15 6.05
C HIS A 145 -6.45 -15.74 5.65
N ALA A 146 -6.89 -15.60 4.39
CA ALA A 146 -7.51 -14.38 3.92
C ALA A 146 -8.81 -14.10 4.71
N LEU A 147 -9.04 -12.83 5.02
CA LEU A 147 -10.35 -12.38 5.48
C LEU A 147 -11.33 -12.36 4.31
N THR A 148 -12.62 -12.48 4.60
CA THR A 148 -13.63 -12.17 3.59
C THR A 148 -13.61 -10.67 3.28
N PRO A 149 -14.00 -10.24 2.06
CA PRO A 149 -14.05 -8.83 1.73
C PRO A 149 -14.87 -8.00 2.72
N GLU A 150 -16.01 -8.52 3.18
CA GLU A 150 -16.89 -7.83 4.14
C GLU A 150 -16.17 -7.59 5.48
N ARG A 151 -15.43 -8.59 5.97
CA ARG A 151 -14.64 -8.42 7.21
C ARG A 151 -13.52 -7.43 7.03
N ALA A 152 -12.83 -7.46 5.88
CA ALA A 152 -11.76 -6.51 5.58
C ALA A 152 -12.28 -5.07 5.45
N LEU A 153 -13.48 -4.85 4.87
CA LEU A 153 -14.13 -3.54 4.84
C LEU A 153 -14.48 -3.08 6.26
N GLY A 154 -14.96 -3.98 7.14
CA GLY A 154 -15.19 -3.65 8.54
C GLY A 154 -13.94 -3.20 9.29
N GLU A 155 -12.78 -3.79 9.00
CA GLU A 155 -11.49 -3.35 9.56
C GLU A 155 -11.07 -1.99 9.03
N VAL A 156 -11.28 -1.71 7.72
CA VAL A 156 -11.02 -0.39 7.14
C VAL A 156 -11.86 0.68 7.83
N ASP A 157 -13.15 0.43 8.01
CA ASP A 157 -14.09 1.35 8.69
C ASP A 157 -13.69 1.56 10.15
N ALA A 158 -13.37 0.51 10.89
CA ALA A 158 -12.95 0.58 12.29
C ALA A 158 -11.66 1.37 12.50
N CYS A 159 -10.78 1.41 11.48
CA CYS A 159 -9.52 2.17 11.50
C CYS A 159 -9.65 3.60 10.94
N ALA A 160 -10.84 4.03 10.51
CA ALA A 160 -11.10 5.39 10.06
C ALA A 160 -10.79 6.43 11.16
N GLY A 161 -10.10 7.51 10.79
CA GLY A 161 -9.65 8.55 11.73
C GLY A 161 -8.43 8.18 12.59
N THR A 162 -8.01 6.92 12.57
CA THR A 162 -6.79 6.45 13.25
C THR A 162 -5.68 6.13 12.23
N GLN A 163 -5.74 4.99 11.61
CA GLN A 163 -4.80 4.61 10.54
C GLN A 163 -5.18 5.28 9.22
N PHE A 164 -6.46 5.29 8.86
CA PHE A 164 -6.95 5.74 7.58
C PHE A 164 -7.62 7.11 7.65
N ASP A 165 -7.54 7.85 6.54
CA ASP A 165 -8.34 9.03 6.30
C ASP A 165 -9.83 8.65 6.34
N PRO A 166 -10.64 9.27 7.22
CA PRO A 166 -12.03 8.85 7.41
C PRO A 166 -12.90 9.06 6.17
N GLU A 167 -12.64 10.09 5.37
CA GLU A 167 -13.40 10.34 4.14
C GLU A 167 -13.05 9.31 3.06
N LEU A 168 -11.77 9.00 2.91
CA LEU A 168 -11.31 7.99 1.95
C LEU A 168 -11.71 6.58 2.37
N ALA A 169 -11.69 6.26 3.67
CA ALA A 169 -12.15 4.98 4.19
C ALA A 169 -13.64 4.77 3.91
N ALA A 170 -14.49 5.78 4.20
CA ALA A 170 -15.91 5.71 3.90
C ALA A 170 -16.17 5.53 2.38
N LEU A 171 -15.46 6.30 1.54
CA LEU A 171 -15.57 6.21 0.09
C LEU A 171 -15.12 4.83 -0.45
N PHE A 172 -14.07 4.27 0.12
CA PHE A 172 -13.58 2.93 -0.20
C PHE A 172 -14.61 1.87 0.17
N CYS A 173 -15.13 1.90 1.40
CA CYS A 173 -16.13 0.95 1.89
C CYS A 173 -17.43 1.04 1.05
N GLU A 174 -17.94 2.22 0.76
CA GLU A 174 -19.09 2.42 -0.12
C GLU A 174 -18.87 1.81 -1.51
N THR A 175 -17.72 2.06 -2.12
CA THR A 175 -17.41 1.57 -3.47
C THR A 175 -17.36 0.05 -3.51
N TRP A 176 -16.71 -0.57 -2.56
CA TRP A 176 -16.45 -2.01 -2.60
C TRP A 176 -17.52 -2.87 -1.90
N SER A 177 -18.45 -2.27 -1.14
CA SER A 177 -19.62 -3.00 -0.62
C SER A 177 -20.66 -3.32 -1.71
N THR A 178 -20.67 -2.56 -2.80
CA THR A 178 -21.64 -2.70 -3.88
C THR A 178 -21.11 -3.42 -5.12
N GLN A 179 -19.81 -3.65 -5.21
CA GLN A 179 -19.16 -4.31 -6.34
C GLN A 179 -18.64 -5.70 -5.93
N PRO A 180 -18.82 -6.74 -6.78
CA PRO A 180 -18.18 -8.02 -6.53
C PRO A 180 -16.67 -7.83 -6.63
N ILE A 181 -15.97 -7.94 -5.51
CA ILE A 181 -14.51 -7.99 -5.50
C ILE A 181 -14.15 -9.36 -6.06
N ALA A 182 -13.57 -9.37 -7.26
CA ALA A 182 -13.07 -10.61 -7.84
C ALA A 182 -12.08 -11.23 -6.85
N ALA A 183 -12.42 -12.38 -6.29
CA ALA A 183 -11.50 -13.12 -5.43
C ALA A 183 -10.21 -13.35 -6.22
N ALA A 184 -9.07 -12.96 -5.67
CA ALA A 184 -7.76 -13.26 -6.24
C ALA A 184 -7.58 -14.78 -6.21
N SER A 185 -7.75 -15.43 -7.37
CA SER A 185 -7.47 -16.84 -7.59
C SER A 185 -5.98 -17.07 -7.78
#